data_aeb60fa8e9e383ac4ac5925d8030650a
#
_entry.id   aeb60fa8e9e383ac4ac5925d8030650a
#
_cell.length_a   1.000
_cell.length_b   1.000
_cell.length_c   1.000
_cell.angle_alpha   90.00
_cell.angle_beta   90.00
_cell.angle_gamma   90.00
#
_symmetry.space_group_name_H-M   'P 1'
#
loop_
_entity.id
_entity.type
_entity.pdbx_description
1 polymer ?
#
loop_
_entity_poly.entity_id
_entity_poly.type
_entity_poly.pdbx_seq_one_letter_code
_entity_poly.pdbx_strand_id
1 'polypeptide(L)'
;MKSFAFRIFIFFLFIPSPAQSQEHGIPASLAADFIHAVIEAGRTTYSKKVVEHLTRQDAIAASENWEQENTLLLPAQFLSMSSKISNSRRVGMKYRLMSLWPINKHNSPKSQNEKLGLEEVVKNPNKPFTWIVPREGRWYFEAIYPDIAVSKTCPNCHNNHPNSPKTDFEKGSVMGGIIIDLPLGRRTEKNVDEKFLLAPEVVADYVHSVLDSDRTVYAQHVVNRLEEQGILRSKEKWNNEKALMLPAQFLLNSAEVIKTKKLGLDFRLISLYPINPLNRPANEFEQNGLESVEVHPIRPYSQITKVGQKKYFQAIYPDIAVTHGCVNCHNGHPASSKKNFELDDVMGGILVSFRIK
;
A
#
# COMPACT_ATOMS: atom_id res chain seq x y z
N MET A 1 -59.91 -19.47 -8.39
CA MET A 1 -58.83 -19.03 -9.32
C MET A 1 -58.24 -17.74 -8.79
N LYS A 2 -57.06 -17.81 -8.12
CA LYS A 2 -56.34 -16.63 -7.63
C LYS A 2 -55.19 -16.35 -8.60
N SER A 3 -55.25 -15.23 -9.30
CA SER A 3 -54.25 -14.76 -10.23
C SER A 3 -53.02 -14.26 -9.46
N PHE A 4 -51.86 -14.87 -9.66
CA PHE A 4 -50.57 -14.48 -9.14
C PHE A 4 -49.92 -13.51 -10.16
N ALA A 5 -49.90 -12.23 -9.83
CA ALA A 5 -49.22 -11.25 -10.67
C ALA A 5 -47.72 -11.27 -10.34
N PHE A 6 -46.91 -11.76 -11.27
CA PHE A 6 -45.43 -11.76 -11.17
C PHE A 6 -44.93 -10.34 -11.52
N ARG A 7 -44.46 -9.61 -10.52
CA ARG A 7 -43.80 -8.33 -10.72
C ARG A 7 -42.32 -8.57 -11.07
N ILE A 8 -41.98 -8.39 -12.33
CA ILE A 8 -40.59 -8.38 -12.81
C ILE A 8 -39.95 -7.07 -12.31
N PHE A 9 -39.02 -7.16 -11.35
CA PHE A 9 -38.13 -6.06 -10.97
C PHE A 9 -36.98 -6.04 -11.99
N ILE A 10 -36.99 -5.07 -12.90
CA ILE A 10 -35.87 -4.80 -13.81
C ILE A 10 -34.83 -4.03 -13.00
N PHE A 11 -33.76 -4.71 -12.58
CA PHE A 11 -32.56 -4.07 -12.04
C PHE A 11 -31.81 -3.40 -13.21
N PHE A 12 -31.87 -2.08 -13.28
CA PHE A 12 -30.96 -1.32 -14.14
C PHE A 12 -29.55 -1.40 -13.54
N LEU A 13 -28.71 -2.26 -14.11
CA LEU A 13 -27.28 -2.23 -13.94
C LEU A 13 -26.75 -0.91 -14.53
N PHE A 14 -26.43 0.04 -13.68
CA PHE A 14 -25.68 1.23 -14.06
C PHE A 14 -24.24 0.78 -14.40
N ILE A 15 -24.01 0.45 -15.67
CA ILE A 15 -22.66 0.33 -16.22
C ILE A 15 -22.25 1.77 -16.53
N PRO A 16 -21.23 2.35 -15.84
CA PRO A 16 -20.79 3.70 -16.17
C PRO A 16 -20.34 3.73 -17.63
N SER A 17 -20.87 4.70 -18.38
CA SER A 17 -20.52 4.91 -19.78
C SER A 17 -19.03 5.21 -19.89
N PRO A 18 -18.29 4.63 -20.87
CA PRO A 18 -16.87 4.90 -21.06
C PRO A 18 -16.53 6.40 -21.25
N ALA A 19 -17.48 7.23 -21.61
CA ALA A 19 -17.33 8.68 -21.69
C ALA A 19 -17.18 9.35 -20.30
N GLN A 20 -17.75 8.79 -19.23
CA GLN A 20 -17.67 9.37 -17.87
C GLN A 20 -16.31 9.12 -17.21
N SER A 21 -15.59 8.07 -17.62
CA SER A 21 -14.23 7.77 -17.11
C SER A 21 -13.15 8.69 -17.68
N GLN A 22 -13.37 9.30 -18.82
CA GLN A 22 -12.43 10.26 -19.44
C GLN A 22 -12.48 11.66 -18.82
N GLU A 23 -13.65 12.07 -18.25
CA GLU A 23 -13.81 13.42 -17.66
C GLU A 23 -12.99 13.62 -16.39
N HIS A 24 -12.62 12.54 -15.68
CA HIS A 24 -11.91 12.58 -14.40
C HIS A 24 -10.64 11.73 -14.37
N GLY A 25 -10.02 11.52 -15.52
CA GLY A 25 -8.82 10.71 -15.64
C GLY A 25 -7.64 11.26 -14.83
N ILE A 26 -6.88 10.35 -14.22
CA ILE A 26 -5.68 10.64 -13.44
C ILE A 26 -4.45 10.47 -14.35
N PRO A 27 -3.58 11.49 -14.50
CA PRO A 27 -2.33 11.32 -15.22
C PRO A 27 -1.51 10.16 -14.66
N ALA A 28 -0.92 9.34 -15.52
CA ALA A 28 -0.12 8.18 -15.10
C ALA A 28 1.05 8.58 -14.16
N SER A 29 1.64 9.75 -14.36
CA SER A 29 2.65 10.30 -13.46
C SER A 29 2.11 10.54 -12.03
N LEU A 30 0.91 11.14 -11.91
CA LEU A 30 0.28 11.37 -10.61
C LEU A 30 -0.14 10.05 -9.95
N ALA A 31 -0.62 9.08 -10.73
CA ALA A 31 -0.91 7.74 -10.23
C ALA A 31 0.36 7.06 -9.67
N ALA A 32 1.48 7.16 -10.38
CA ALA A 32 2.77 6.66 -9.90
C ALA A 32 3.24 7.40 -8.62
N ASP A 33 3.04 8.73 -8.53
CA ASP A 33 3.33 9.50 -7.31
C ASP A 33 2.50 9.00 -6.11
N PHE A 34 1.22 8.70 -6.31
CA PHE A 34 0.35 8.13 -5.25
C PHE A 34 0.86 6.76 -4.80
N ILE A 35 1.14 5.88 -5.73
CA ILE A 35 1.65 4.53 -5.44
C ILE A 35 2.99 4.62 -4.71
N HIS A 36 3.92 5.44 -5.20
CA HIS A 36 5.22 5.65 -4.55
C HIS A 36 5.05 6.19 -3.12
N ALA A 37 4.16 7.16 -2.92
CA ALA A 37 3.91 7.73 -1.59
C ALA A 37 3.46 6.66 -0.58
N VAL A 38 2.63 5.71 -1.03
CA VAL A 38 2.19 4.58 -0.17
C VAL A 38 3.34 3.62 0.12
N ILE A 39 4.10 3.22 -0.90
CA ILE A 39 5.26 2.32 -0.73
C ILE A 39 6.29 2.95 0.23
N GLU A 40 6.62 4.22 0.03
CA GLU A 40 7.56 4.95 0.89
C GLU A 40 7.03 5.09 2.32
N ALA A 41 5.73 5.32 2.49
CA ALA A 41 5.11 5.45 3.80
C ALA A 41 5.16 4.14 4.59
N GLY A 42 4.78 3.01 3.98
CA GLY A 42 4.87 1.68 4.59
C GLY A 42 6.31 1.33 4.97
N ARG A 43 7.25 1.51 4.04
CA ARG A 43 8.67 1.28 4.28
C ARG A 43 9.24 2.18 5.39
N THR A 44 8.88 3.46 5.41
CA THR A 44 9.35 4.41 6.42
C THR A 44 8.78 4.07 7.79
N THR A 45 7.49 3.74 7.87
CA THR A 45 6.83 3.31 9.10
C THR A 45 7.50 2.05 9.63
N TYR A 46 7.71 1.04 8.79
CA TYR A 46 8.38 -0.19 9.17
C TYR A 46 9.81 0.06 9.66
N SER A 47 10.61 0.81 8.90
CA SER A 47 12.01 1.07 9.25
C SER A 47 12.17 1.85 10.55
N LYS A 48 11.39 2.93 10.73
CA LYS A 48 11.56 3.84 11.88
C LYS A 48 10.78 3.42 13.11
N LYS A 49 9.53 2.98 12.91
CA LYS A 49 8.59 2.72 14.01
C LYS A 49 8.60 1.27 14.48
N VAL A 50 9.10 0.33 13.66
CA VAL A 50 9.25 -1.07 14.04
C VAL A 50 10.72 -1.41 14.24
N VAL A 51 11.52 -1.47 13.18
CA VAL A 51 12.90 -1.93 13.25
C VAL A 51 13.76 -1.04 14.16
N GLU A 52 13.85 0.26 13.85
CA GLU A 52 14.71 1.18 14.63
C GLU A 52 14.23 1.33 16.08
N HIS A 53 12.91 1.35 16.30
CA HIS A 53 12.33 1.45 17.64
C HIS A 53 12.71 0.25 18.51
N LEU A 54 12.49 -0.97 18.03
CA LEU A 54 12.72 -2.20 18.77
C LEU A 54 14.23 -2.51 18.94
N THR A 55 15.05 -2.21 17.91
CA THR A 55 16.51 -2.35 18.01
C THR A 55 17.10 -1.40 19.06
N ARG A 56 16.62 -0.15 19.15
CA ARG A 56 17.09 0.80 20.18
C ARG A 56 16.72 0.41 21.61
N GLN A 57 15.69 -0.39 21.76
CA GLN A 57 15.26 -0.91 23.08
C GLN A 57 15.90 -2.26 23.44
N ASP A 58 16.83 -2.75 22.61
CA ASP A 58 17.41 -4.10 22.74
C ASP A 58 16.31 -5.19 22.86
N ALA A 59 15.20 -5.01 22.14
CA ALA A 59 14.09 -5.94 22.17
C ALA A 59 14.27 -7.05 21.13
N ILE A 60 14.58 -6.67 19.88
CA ILE A 60 14.81 -7.59 18.77
C ILE A 60 15.56 -6.87 17.64
N ALA A 61 16.49 -7.55 16.99
CA ALA A 61 17.19 -7.06 15.81
C ALA A 61 16.43 -7.42 14.51
N ALA A 62 16.87 -6.83 13.39
CA ALA A 62 16.47 -7.28 12.06
C ALA A 62 17.65 -7.97 11.37
N SER A 63 17.39 -9.08 10.66
CA SER A 63 18.43 -9.84 9.96
C SER A 63 17.96 -10.36 8.60
N GLU A 64 18.92 -10.79 7.77
CA GLU A 64 18.62 -11.43 6.48
C GLU A 64 17.95 -12.79 6.65
N ASN A 65 18.35 -13.52 7.70
CA ASN A 65 17.87 -14.86 8.03
C ASN A 65 16.75 -14.81 9.10
N TRP A 66 15.88 -13.83 9.01
CA TRP A 66 14.88 -13.50 10.02
C TRP A 66 13.99 -14.68 10.48
N GLU A 67 13.73 -15.64 9.59
CA GLU A 67 12.94 -16.85 9.93
C GLU A 67 13.72 -17.77 10.86
N GLN A 68 14.99 -18.05 10.53
CA GLN A 68 15.85 -18.97 11.28
C GLN A 68 16.35 -18.35 12.59
N GLU A 69 16.61 -17.06 12.57
CA GLU A 69 17.14 -16.32 13.73
C GLU A 69 16.03 -15.75 14.62
N ASN A 70 14.77 -15.92 14.23
CA ASN A 70 13.60 -15.38 14.93
C ASN A 70 13.69 -13.85 15.14
N THR A 71 14.22 -13.13 14.15
CA THR A 71 14.39 -11.67 14.16
C THR A 71 13.32 -10.97 13.31
N LEU A 72 13.40 -9.64 13.18
CA LEU A 72 12.59 -8.87 12.24
C LEU A 72 13.14 -9.01 10.81
N LEU A 73 12.25 -8.93 9.83
CA LEU A 73 12.65 -8.77 8.43
C LEU A 73 13.47 -7.48 8.27
N LEU A 74 14.44 -7.49 7.34
CA LEU A 74 15.03 -6.23 6.88
C LEU A 74 13.97 -5.38 6.14
N PRO A 75 14.04 -4.03 6.19
CA PRO A 75 13.13 -3.16 5.46
C PRO A 75 13.06 -3.43 3.95
N ALA A 76 14.16 -3.86 3.34
CA ALA A 76 14.20 -4.27 1.94
C ALA A 76 13.44 -5.59 1.69
N GLN A 77 13.50 -6.53 2.62
CA GLN A 77 12.74 -7.79 2.55
C GLN A 77 11.24 -7.53 2.74
N PHE A 78 10.86 -6.67 3.69
CA PHE A 78 9.48 -6.21 3.89
C PHE A 78 8.90 -5.66 2.59
N LEU A 79 9.58 -4.69 1.95
CA LEU A 79 9.15 -4.11 0.67
C LEU A 79 9.09 -5.17 -0.44
N SER A 80 10.08 -6.06 -0.51
CA SER A 80 10.11 -7.13 -1.52
C SER A 80 8.94 -8.10 -1.36
N MET A 81 8.57 -8.47 -0.14
CA MET A 81 7.42 -9.34 0.13
C MET A 81 6.11 -8.64 -0.20
N SER A 82 5.93 -7.39 0.22
CA SER A 82 4.77 -6.56 -0.14
C SER A 82 4.62 -6.45 -1.66
N SER A 83 5.73 -6.21 -2.38
CA SER A 83 5.70 -6.13 -3.84
C SER A 83 5.29 -7.44 -4.50
N LYS A 84 5.73 -8.58 -3.97
CA LYS A 84 5.33 -9.90 -4.49
C LYS A 84 3.82 -10.13 -4.34
N ILE A 85 3.26 -9.80 -3.17
CA ILE A 85 1.82 -9.92 -2.91
C ILE A 85 1.04 -8.98 -3.83
N SER A 86 1.39 -7.69 -3.88
CA SER A 86 0.73 -6.71 -4.72
C SER A 86 0.79 -7.08 -6.21
N ASN A 87 1.97 -7.49 -6.71
CA ASN A 87 2.18 -7.88 -8.09
C ASN A 87 1.37 -9.15 -8.48
N SER A 88 1.02 -10.02 -7.51
CA SER A 88 0.23 -11.22 -7.72
C SER A 88 -1.27 -10.95 -7.85
N ARG A 89 -1.77 -9.81 -7.37
CA ARG A 89 -3.20 -9.46 -7.33
C ARG A 89 -3.83 -9.16 -8.69
N ARG A 90 -3.05 -9.20 -9.78
CA ARG A 90 -3.52 -9.01 -11.16
C ARG A 90 -4.22 -7.66 -11.43
N VAL A 91 -3.98 -6.65 -10.59
CA VAL A 91 -4.46 -5.29 -10.86
C VAL A 91 -3.74 -4.64 -12.05
N GLY A 92 -2.63 -5.26 -12.50
CA GLY A 92 -1.86 -4.84 -13.68
C GLY A 92 -0.61 -4.02 -13.34
N MET A 93 -0.63 -3.24 -12.28
CA MET A 93 0.52 -2.50 -11.76
C MET A 93 1.55 -3.47 -11.18
N LYS A 94 2.84 -3.13 -11.37
CA LYS A 94 3.96 -3.81 -10.73
C LYS A 94 4.93 -2.80 -10.14
N TYR A 95 5.60 -3.19 -9.07
CA TYR A 95 6.73 -2.44 -8.52
C TYR A 95 7.77 -3.35 -7.93
N ARG A 96 9.01 -2.85 -7.82
CA ARG A 96 10.12 -3.54 -7.16
C ARG A 96 11.22 -2.59 -6.73
N LEU A 97 12.00 -3.02 -5.74
CA LEU A 97 13.24 -2.38 -5.35
C LEU A 97 14.36 -2.76 -6.31
N MET A 98 15.26 -1.83 -6.62
CA MET A 98 16.48 -2.06 -7.38
C MET A 98 17.60 -1.10 -6.96
N SER A 99 18.84 -1.46 -7.26
CA SER A 99 20.02 -0.66 -6.91
C SER A 99 21.14 -0.80 -7.94
N LEU A 100 21.93 0.26 -8.09
CA LEU A 100 23.23 0.20 -8.80
C LEU A 100 24.27 -0.57 -7.97
N TRP A 101 24.05 -0.67 -6.65
CA TRP A 101 24.93 -1.31 -5.69
C TRP A 101 24.18 -2.40 -4.90
N PRO A 102 23.61 -3.42 -5.57
CA PRO A 102 22.76 -4.40 -4.92
C PRO A 102 23.58 -5.40 -4.11
N ILE A 103 23.26 -5.53 -2.82
CA ILE A 103 23.73 -6.65 -1.99
C ILE A 103 23.12 -7.95 -2.53
N ASN A 104 21.80 -7.96 -2.69
CA ASN A 104 21.10 -9.04 -3.37
C ASN A 104 21.09 -8.78 -4.89
N LYS A 105 21.77 -9.62 -5.66
CA LYS A 105 21.92 -9.49 -7.12
C LYS A 105 20.58 -9.48 -7.88
N HIS A 106 19.51 -10.05 -7.33
CA HIS A 106 18.16 -9.96 -7.92
C HIS A 106 17.60 -8.54 -7.96
N ASN A 107 18.15 -7.62 -7.17
CA ASN A 107 17.81 -6.21 -7.17
C ASN A 107 18.65 -5.37 -8.17
N SER A 108 19.42 -6.00 -9.05
CA SER A 108 20.08 -5.29 -10.15
C SER A 108 19.08 -4.74 -11.16
N PRO A 109 19.42 -3.65 -11.88
CA PRO A 109 18.62 -3.20 -13.02
C PRO A 109 18.59 -4.28 -14.11
N LYS A 110 17.40 -4.46 -14.72
CA LYS A 110 17.15 -5.52 -15.73
C LYS A 110 17.22 -5.00 -17.17
N SER A 111 17.32 -3.70 -17.36
CA SER A 111 17.42 -3.08 -18.67
C SER A 111 18.34 -1.85 -18.61
N GLN A 112 18.77 -1.39 -19.80
CA GLN A 112 19.57 -0.19 -19.92
C GLN A 112 18.80 1.06 -19.43
N ASN A 113 17.49 1.15 -19.70
CA ASN A 113 16.67 2.25 -19.23
C ASN A 113 16.56 2.27 -17.69
N GLU A 114 16.41 1.12 -17.06
CA GLU A 114 16.43 1.03 -15.59
C GLU A 114 17.77 1.49 -15.00
N LYS A 115 18.89 1.11 -15.63
CA LYS A 115 20.22 1.57 -15.21
C LYS A 115 20.37 3.06 -15.34
N LEU A 116 20.03 3.63 -16.51
CA LEU A 116 20.06 5.09 -16.75
C LEU A 116 19.13 5.83 -15.78
N GLY A 117 17.94 5.31 -15.54
CA GLY A 117 16.98 5.92 -14.60
C GLY A 117 17.50 5.91 -13.16
N LEU A 118 18.17 4.83 -12.72
CA LEU A 118 18.83 4.78 -11.41
C LEU A 118 19.97 5.80 -11.32
N GLU A 119 20.83 5.89 -12.35
CA GLU A 119 21.90 6.88 -12.39
C GLU A 119 21.35 8.32 -12.31
N GLU A 120 20.20 8.56 -12.97
CA GLU A 120 19.56 9.89 -12.95
C GLU A 120 18.96 10.22 -11.57
N VAL A 121 18.23 9.31 -10.92
CA VAL A 121 17.67 9.58 -9.59
C VAL A 121 18.73 9.66 -8.49
N VAL A 122 19.91 9.07 -8.69
CA VAL A 122 21.06 9.27 -7.79
C VAL A 122 21.60 10.70 -7.91
N LYS A 123 21.66 11.24 -9.13
CA LYS A 123 22.11 12.63 -9.37
C LYS A 123 21.06 13.66 -8.95
N ASN A 124 19.79 13.37 -9.22
CA ASN A 124 18.66 14.27 -9.05
C ASN A 124 17.54 13.64 -8.18
N PRO A 125 17.76 13.43 -6.86
CA PRO A 125 16.88 12.66 -6.01
C PRO A 125 15.53 13.33 -5.70
N ASN A 126 15.33 14.56 -6.17
CA ASN A 126 14.08 15.30 -5.96
C ASN A 126 13.03 15.05 -7.05
N LYS A 127 13.36 14.29 -8.08
CA LYS A 127 12.49 14.01 -9.23
C LYS A 127 12.56 12.53 -9.61
N PRO A 128 11.43 11.88 -9.90
CA PRO A 128 11.44 10.55 -10.48
C PRO A 128 11.97 10.63 -11.93
N PHE A 129 12.61 9.56 -12.39
CA PHE A 129 12.89 9.35 -13.79
C PHE A 129 11.76 8.56 -14.42
N THR A 130 11.15 9.09 -15.50
CA THR A 130 9.94 8.50 -16.09
C THR A 130 10.09 8.34 -17.60
N TRP A 131 9.51 7.26 -18.13
CA TRP A 131 9.42 7.03 -19.56
C TRP A 131 8.23 6.16 -19.93
N ILE A 132 7.92 6.09 -21.22
CA ILE A 132 6.85 5.25 -21.75
C ILE A 132 7.48 4.20 -22.64
N VAL A 133 7.10 2.94 -22.43
CA VAL A 133 7.65 1.80 -23.16
C VAL A 133 6.55 0.94 -23.77
N PRO A 134 6.68 0.55 -25.05
CA PRO A 134 5.80 -0.44 -25.66
C PRO A 134 6.29 -1.86 -25.31
N ARG A 135 5.37 -2.71 -24.82
CA ARG A 135 5.61 -4.13 -24.59
C ARG A 135 4.34 -4.92 -25.01
N GLU A 136 4.54 -5.97 -25.80
CA GLU A 136 3.46 -6.90 -26.19
C GLU A 136 2.18 -6.21 -26.71
N GLY A 137 2.35 -5.17 -27.54
CA GLY A 137 1.23 -4.41 -28.11
C GLY A 137 0.49 -3.48 -27.15
N ARG A 138 1.07 -3.21 -25.97
CA ARG A 138 0.55 -2.27 -24.98
C ARG A 138 1.58 -1.21 -24.65
N TRP A 139 1.11 -0.06 -24.19
CA TRP A 139 1.93 0.97 -23.60
C TRP A 139 2.01 0.81 -22.10
N TYR A 140 3.18 1.10 -21.52
CA TYR A 140 3.43 1.14 -20.09
C TYR A 140 4.11 2.45 -19.73
N PHE A 141 3.68 3.02 -18.61
CA PHE A 141 4.38 4.12 -17.94
C PHE A 141 5.28 3.52 -16.88
N GLU A 142 6.56 3.79 -16.96
CA GLU A 142 7.54 3.38 -15.97
C GLU A 142 8.09 4.61 -15.25
N ALA A 143 8.21 4.52 -13.93
CA ALA A 143 8.77 5.57 -13.09
C ALA A 143 9.74 4.97 -12.08
N ILE A 144 10.93 5.56 -11.96
CA ILE A 144 11.92 5.22 -10.93
C ILE A 144 11.96 6.37 -9.94
N TYR A 145 11.68 6.04 -8.69
CA TYR A 145 11.79 6.95 -7.55
C TYR A 145 13.05 6.61 -6.74
N PRO A 146 13.75 7.60 -6.17
CA PRO A 146 14.90 7.35 -5.34
C PRO A 146 14.52 6.59 -4.06
N ASP A 147 15.26 5.56 -3.72
CA ASP A 147 15.18 4.89 -2.44
C ASP A 147 16.22 5.49 -1.48
N ILE A 148 15.75 6.36 -0.58
CA ILE A 148 16.58 7.16 0.30
C ILE A 148 16.79 6.46 1.65
N ALA A 149 17.99 6.52 2.19
CA ALA A 149 18.32 6.07 3.55
C ALA A 149 17.58 6.92 4.60
N VAL A 150 16.39 6.46 5.06
CA VAL A 150 15.52 7.19 5.98
C VAL A 150 15.97 7.11 7.44
N SER A 151 16.86 6.18 7.78
CA SER A 151 17.37 5.90 9.13
C SER A 151 18.89 5.67 9.09
N LYS A 152 19.60 5.90 10.20
CA LYS A 152 21.03 5.55 10.34
C LYS A 152 21.27 4.03 10.23
N THR A 153 20.28 3.21 10.49
CA THR A 153 20.38 1.76 10.40
C THR A 153 20.60 1.30 8.93
N CYS A 154 20.05 2.06 7.95
CA CYS A 154 20.23 1.72 6.53
C CYS A 154 21.71 1.75 6.11
N PRO A 155 22.43 2.89 6.21
CA PRO A 155 23.83 2.93 5.85
C PRO A 155 24.71 2.02 6.72
N ASN A 156 24.41 1.88 8.02
CA ASN A 156 25.17 1.00 8.89
C ASN A 156 25.16 -0.45 8.40
N CYS A 157 24.00 -0.97 8.05
CA CYS A 157 23.89 -2.33 7.51
C CYS A 157 24.64 -2.45 6.18
N HIS A 158 24.34 -1.54 5.22
CA HIS A 158 24.90 -1.60 3.87
C HIS A 158 26.44 -1.40 3.86
N ASN A 159 26.96 -0.47 4.64
CA ASN A 159 28.40 -0.20 4.65
C ASN A 159 29.23 -1.32 5.30
N ASN A 160 28.64 -2.08 6.22
CA ASN A 160 29.30 -3.18 6.91
C ASN A 160 29.02 -4.56 6.30
N HIS A 161 28.12 -4.65 5.32
CA HIS A 161 27.76 -5.93 4.74
C HIS A 161 28.86 -6.47 3.83
N PRO A 162 29.30 -7.74 3.98
CA PRO A 162 30.43 -8.30 3.23
C PRO A 162 30.23 -8.31 1.71
N ASN A 163 28.98 -8.39 1.24
CA ASN A 163 28.63 -8.38 -0.18
C ASN A 163 28.26 -6.98 -0.70
N SER A 164 28.44 -5.93 0.08
CA SER A 164 28.11 -4.58 -0.36
C SER A 164 29.18 -4.05 -1.32
N PRO A 165 28.81 -3.65 -2.54
CA PRO A 165 29.77 -3.09 -3.50
C PRO A 165 30.04 -1.59 -3.25
N LYS A 166 29.37 -0.97 -2.26
CA LYS A 166 29.53 0.43 -1.87
C LYS A 166 29.39 0.56 -0.35
N THR A 167 30.35 1.22 0.31
CA THR A 167 30.49 1.23 1.77
C THR A 167 30.58 2.65 2.38
N ASP A 168 30.20 3.67 1.61
CA ASP A 168 30.26 5.09 1.99
C ASP A 168 28.88 5.75 1.93
N PHE A 169 27.81 5.01 2.21
CA PHE A 169 26.48 5.60 2.34
C PHE A 169 26.34 6.39 3.64
N GLU A 170 25.55 7.46 3.57
CA GLU A 170 25.14 8.26 4.71
C GLU A 170 23.61 8.28 4.84
N LYS A 171 23.11 8.73 6.00
CA LYS A 171 21.67 9.01 6.13
C LYS A 171 21.28 10.11 5.14
N GLY A 172 20.27 9.85 4.30
CA GLY A 172 19.86 10.73 3.21
C GLY A 172 20.46 10.35 1.85
N SER A 173 21.44 9.45 1.79
CA SER A 173 21.96 8.91 0.52
C SER A 173 20.88 8.16 -0.24
N VAL A 174 20.90 8.27 -1.57
CA VAL A 174 20.13 7.36 -2.44
C VAL A 174 20.86 6.02 -2.48
N MET A 175 20.21 4.97 -2.01
CA MET A 175 20.77 3.60 -1.92
C MET A 175 20.27 2.71 -3.05
N GLY A 176 19.26 3.15 -3.77
CA GLY A 176 18.64 2.44 -4.88
C GLY A 176 17.47 3.22 -5.46
N GLY A 177 16.57 2.51 -6.10
CA GLY A 177 15.33 3.08 -6.62
C GLY A 177 14.18 2.08 -6.54
N ILE A 178 12.97 2.63 -6.48
CA ILE A 178 11.74 1.88 -6.60
C ILE A 178 11.19 2.14 -8.00
N ILE A 179 11.16 1.09 -8.84
CA ILE A 179 10.50 1.17 -10.13
C ILE A 179 9.03 0.80 -9.99
N ILE A 180 8.17 1.62 -10.58
CA ILE A 180 6.72 1.43 -10.70
C ILE A 180 6.38 1.32 -12.18
N ASP A 181 5.64 0.30 -12.55
CA ASP A 181 5.25 -0.06 -13.90
C ASP A 181 3.72 -0.09 -14.01
N LEU A 182 3.15 0.83 -14.79
CA LEU A 182 1.71 1.02 -14.94
C LEU A 182 1.27 0.73 -16.39
N PRO A 183 0.34 -0.22 -16.62
CA PRO A 183 -0.22 -0.43 -17.94
C PRO A 183 -1.12 0.76 -18.35
N LEU A 184 -0.89 1.28 -19.56
CA LEU A 184 -1.63 2.41 -20.13
C LEU A 184 -2.68 1.99 -21.17
N GLY A 185 -2.84 0.69 -21.42
CA GLY A 185 -3.75 0.15 -22.39
C GLY A 185 -3.09 -0.26 -23.72
N ARG A 186 -3.92 -0.54 -24.73
CA ARG A 186 -3.43 -1.00 -26.05
C ARG A 186 -2.76 0.14 -26.82
N ARG A 187 -1.67 -0.20 -27.50
CA ARG A 187 -0.98 0.71 -28.43
C ARG A 187 -1.88 0.96 -29.64
N THR A 188 -2.28 2.21 -29.85
CA THR A 188 -2.97 2.67 -31.07
C THR A 188 -2.23 3.88 -31.63
N GLU A 189 -2.33 4.13 -32.94
CA GLU A 189 -1.70 5.29 -33.58
C GLU A 189 -2.18 6.65 -33.00
N LYS A 190 -3.40 6.68 -32.45
CA LYS A 190 -3.99 7.87 -31.83
C LYS A 190 -3.42 8.20 -30.45
N ASN A 191 -2.75 7.26 -29.75
CA ASN A 191 -2.31 7.44 -28.36
C ASN A 191 -0.89 8.04 -28.23
N VAL A 192 -0.25 8.42 -29.34
CA VAL A 192 1.13 8.91 -29.31
C VAL A 192 1.21 10.32 -28.71
N ASP A 193 0.15 11.13 -28.81
CA ASP A 193 0.09 12.52 -28.35
C ASP A 193 -0.91 12.77 -27.21
N GLU A 194 -1.67 11.75 -26.76
CA GLU A 194 -2.63 11.91 -25.68
C GLU A 194 -1.95 11.76 -24.31
N LYS A 195 -2.32 12.62 -23.37
CA LYS A 195 -2.01 12.45 -21.95
C LYS A 195 -2.60 11.10 -21.49
N PHE A 196 -1.74 10.15 -21.16
CA PHE A 196 -2.19 8.86 -20.65
C PHE A 196 -2.89 9.05 -19.31
N LEU A 197 -4.21 8.97 -19.36
CA LEU A 197 -5.08 9.08 -18.19
C LEU A 197 -5.56 7.69 -17.76
N LEU A 198 -5.48 7.43 -16.47
CA LEU A 198 -6.01 6.24 -15.83
C LEU A 198 -7.36 6.55 -15.16
N ALA A 199 -8.28 5.61 -15.19
CA ALA A 199 -9.55 5.75 -14.47
C ALA A 199 -9.28 5.87 -12.95
N PRO A 200 -10.00 6.73 -12.22
CA PRO A 200 -9.81 6.88 -10.77
C PRO A 200 -9.95 5.56 -10.00
N GLU A 201 -10.87 4.68 -10.42
CA GLU A 201 -11.06 3.34 -9.85
C GLU A 201 -9.78 2.51 -9.94
N VAL A 202 -9.14 2.51 -11.11
CA VAL A 202 -7.89 1.77 -11.35
C VAL A 202 -6.76 2.30 -10.46
N VAL A 203 -6.68 3.62 -10.29
CA VAL A 203 -5.67 4.25 -9.42
C VAL A 203 -5.93 3.89 -7.95
N ALA A 204 -7.19 3.88 -7.52
CA ALA A 204 -7.55 3.46 -6.17
C ALA A 204 -7.23 1.98 -5.93
N ASP A 205 -7.47 1.10 -6.91
CA ASP A 205 -7.10 -0.32 -6.84
C ASP A 205 -5.58 -0.49 -6.69
N TYR A 206 -4.77 0.30 -7.39
CA TYR A 206 -3.31 0.29 -7.24
C TYR A 206 -2.87 0.71 -5.84
N VAL A 207 -3.40 1.82 -5.34
CA VAL A 207 -3.13 2.34 -3.98
C VAL A 207 -3.53 1.30 -2.93
N HIS A 208 -4.75 0.77 -3.02
CA HIS A 208 -5.24 -0.26 -2.10
C HIS A 208 -4.38 -1.52 -2.16
N SER A 209 -3.98 -1.97 -3.35
CA SER A 209 -3.15 -3.17 -3.50
C SER A 209 -1.83 -3.07 -2.72
N VAL A 210 -1.20 -1.90 -2.67
CA VAL A 210 0.01 -1.68 -1.88
C VAL A 210 -0.31 -1.63 -0.38
N LEU A 211 -1.32 -0.85 0.02
CA LEU A 211 -1.72 -0.73 1.44
C LEU A 211 -2.03 -2.07 2.08
N ASP A 212 -2.84 -2.88 1.40
CA ASP A 212 -3.24 -4.18 1.91
C ASP A 212 -2.11 -5.22 1.86
N SER A 213 -1.19 -5.12 0.88
CA SER A 213 0.01 -5.96 0.85
C SER A 213 0.97 -5.64 2.00
N ASP A 214 1.21 -4.37 2.28
CA ASP A 214 2.04 -3.94 3.42
C ASP A 214 1.44 -4.39 4.75
N ARG A 215 0.12 -4.22 4.93
CA ARG A 215 -0.60 -4.69 6.12
C ARG A 215 -0.53 -6.21 6.27
N THR A 216 -0.71 -6.94 5.17
CA THR A 216 -0.66 -8.41 5.17
C THR A 216 0.73 -8.90 5.58
N VAL A 217 1.81 -8.38 4.98
CA VAL A 217 3.18 -8.73 5.36
C VAL A 217 3.43 -8.41 6.84
N TYR A 218 3.04 -7.22 7.28
CA TYR A 218 3.22 -6.83 8.68
C TYR A 218 2.43 -7.72 9.66
N ALA A 219 1.16 -7.98 9.37
CA ALA A 219 0.32 -8.81 10.23
C ALA A 219 0.79 -10.26 10.28
N GLN A 220 1.10 -10.88 9.15
CA GLN A 220 1.44 -12.30 9.07
C GLN A 220 2.89 -12.59 9.46
N HIS A 221 3.86 -11.86 8.86
CA HIS A 221 5.28 -12.18 8.97
C HIS A 221 6.00 -11.43 10.11
N VAL A 222 5.37 -10.39 10.67
CA VAL A 222 5.94 -9.69 11.82
C VAL A 222 5.12 -9.98 13.07
N VAL A 223 3.87 -9.52 13.13
CA VAL A 223 3.07 -9.59 14.36
C VAL A 223 2.72 -11.04 14.70
N ASN A 224 1.97 -11.71 13.84
CA ASN A 224 1.47 -13.07 14.13
C ASN A 224 2.61 -14.05 14.40
N ARG A 225 3.64 -14.04 13.57
CA ARG A 225 4.81 -14.91 13.73
C ARG A 225 5.51 -14.72 15.09
N LEU A 226 5.82 -13.47 15.46
CA LEU A 226 6.55 -13.19 16.70
C LEU A 226 5.68 -13.43 17.95
N GLU A 227 4.38 -13.24 17.84
CA GLU A 227 3.43 -13.56 18.93
C GLU A 227 3.30 -15.08 19.13
N GLU A 228 3.14 -15.86 18.05
CA GLU A 228 3.05 -17.33 18.09
C GLU A 228 4.34 -17.97 18.66
N GLN A 229 5.48 -17.37 18.37
CA GLN A 229 6.79 -17.79 18.89
C GLN A 229 7.04 -17.30 20.33
N GLY A 230 6.14 -16.51 20.92
CA GLY A 230 6.29 -15.95 22.26
C GLY A 230 7.43 -14.93 22.41
N ILE A 231 7.92 -14.36 21.31
CA ILE A 231 9.07 -13.45 21.29
C ILE A 231 8.64 -12.03 21.65
N LEU A 232 7.66 -11.49 20.94
CA LEU A 232 7.09 -10.16 21.18
C LEU A 232 5.58 -10.19 20.98
N ARG A 233 4.88 -9.32 21.70
CA ARG A 233 3.44 -9.11 21.54
C ARG A 233 3.17 -7.73 20.94
N SER A 234 2.10 -7.61 20.20
CA SER A 234 1.58 -6.33 19.76
C SER A 234 0.72 -5.70 20.87
N LYS A 235 0.82 -4.38 21.02
CA LYS A 235 0.10 -3.62 22.05
C LYS A 235 -0.36 -2.26 21.54
N GLU A 236 -1.45 -1.76 22.09
CA GLU A 236 -1.94 -0.41 21.76
C GLU A 236 -0.93 0.69 22.15
N LYS A 237 -0.26 0.52 23.31
CA LYS A 237 0.76 1.47 23.83
C LYS A 237 2.18 1.04 23.47
N TRP A 238 2.37 0.46 22.29
CA TRP A 238 3.64 -0.08 21.79
C TRP A 238 4.85 0.87 21.92
N ASN A 239 4.62 2.17 21.73
CA ASN A 239 5.67 3.20 21.73
C ASN A 239 6.37 3.40 23.10
N ASN A 240 5.72 3.02 24.19
CA ASN A 240 6.24 3.10 25.56
C ASN A 240 6.74 1.76 26.10
N GLU A 241 6.68 0.71 25.30
CA GLU A 241 6.98 -0.66 25.71
C GLU A 241 7.86 -1.36 24.67
N LYS A 242 8.52 -2.47 25.08
CA LYS A 242 9.15 -3.42 24.15
C LYS A 242 8.07 -4.26 23.47
N ALA A 243 7.31 -3.66 22.56
CA ALA A 243 6.16 -4.25 21.92
C ALA A 243 6.05 -3.85 20.45
N LEU A 244 5.38 -4.68 19.67
CA LEU A 244 5.00 -4.36 18.28
C LEU A 244 3.77 -3.43 18.28
N MET A 245 3.66 -2.56 17.29
CA MET A 245 2.40 -1.85 17.05
C MET A 245 1.36 -2.80 16.47
N LEU A 246 0.08 -2.53 16.72
CA LEU A 246 -1.01 -3.27 16.08
C LEU A 246 -1.01 -3.06 14.56
N PRO A 247 -1.45 -4.02 13.73
CA PRO A 247 -1.53 -3.87 12.28
C PRO A 247 -2.35 -2.65 11.84
N ALA A 248 -3.43 -2.30 12.55
CA ALA A 248 -4.20 -1.09 12.30
C ALA A 248 -3.36 0.19 12.56
N GLN A 249 -2.55 0.21 13.63
CA GLN A 249 -1.68 1.34 13.93
C GLN A 249 -0.54 1.48 12.91
N PHE A 250 -0.07 0.37 12.33
CA PHE A 250 0.90 0.41 11.23
C PHE A 250 0.34 1.20 10.03
N LEU A 251 -0.90 0.90 9.62
CA LEU A 251 -1.57 1.66 8.55
C LEU A 251 -1.81 3.13 8.94
N LEU A 252 -2.27 3.41 10.16
CA LEU A 252 -2.48 4.79 10.62
C LEU A 252 -1.18 5.61 10.63
N ASN A 253 -0.07 5.02 11.08
CA ASN A 253 1.25 5.68 11.03
C ASN A 253 1.69 5.91 9.57
N SER A 254 1.39 5.00 8.66
CA SER A 254 1.68 5.17 7.23
C SER A 254 0.82 6.28 6.61
N ALA A 255 -0.46 6.41 7.00
CA ALA A 255 -1.32 7.52 6.59
C ALA A 255 -0.74 8.89 6.99
N GLU A 256 -0.21 9.02 8.20
CA GLU A 256 0.44 10.26 8.65
C GLU A 256 1.67 10.61 7.79
N VAL A 257 2.46 9.62 7.37
CA VAL A 257 3.58 9.86 6.43
C VAL A 257 3.06 10.36 5.08
N ILE A 258 2.00 9.75 4.53
CA ILE A 258 1.40 10.17 3.25
C ILE A 258 0.90 11.62 3.31
N LYS A 259 0.25 12.02 4.40
CA LYS A 259 -0.22 13.42 4.59
C LYS A 259 0.90 14.44 4.45
N THR A 260 2.11 14.11 4.88
CA THR A 260 3.28 15.02 4.74
C THR A 260 3.66 15.29 3.29
N LYS A 261 3.32 14.39 2.36
CA LYS A 261 3.63 14.52 0.92
C LYS A 261 2.74 15.54 0.20
N LYS A 262 1.60 15.92 0.79
CA LYS A 262 0.67 16.93 0.25
C LYS A 262 0.18 16.65 -1.18
N LEU A 263 0.10 15.38 -1.58
CA LEU A 263 -0.33 14.95 -2.92
C LEU A 263 -1.86 15.02 -3.10
N GLY A 264 -2.62 15.22 -2.02
CA GLY A 264 -4.08 15.13 -2.05
C GLY A 264 -4.60 13.69 -2.03
N LEU A 265 -3.74 12.74 -1.70
CA LEU A 265 -4.06 11.36 -1.37
C LEU A 265 -4.17 11.22 0.15
N ASP A 266 -5.21 10.54 0.60
CA ASP A 266 -5.40 10.13 2.00
C ASP A 266 -6.05 8.75 2.06
N PHE A 267 -5.87 8.06 3.19
CA PHE A 267 -6.63 6.85 3.49
C PHE A 267 -6.94 6.76 4.98
N ARG A 268 -8.02 6.06 5.30
CA ARG A 268 -8.49 5.83 6.68
C ARG A 268 -8.96 4.40 6.86
N LEU A 269 -8.81 3.89 8.08
CA LEU A 269 -9.53 2.70 8.53
C LEU A 269 -10.88 3.13 9.09
N ILE A 270 -11.94 2.47 8.66
CA ILE A 270 -13.31 2.71 9.12
C ILE A 270 -13.99 1.36 9.42
N SER A 271 -14.94 1.32 10.36
CA SER A 271 -15.64 0.09 10.69
C SER A 271 -17.05 0.37 11.25
N LEU A 272 -17.97 -0.54 11.00
CA LEU A 272 -19.28 -0.59 11.67
C LEU A 272 -19.15 -1.03 13.14
N TYR A 273 -18.04 -1.74 13.46
CA TYR A 273 -17.75 -2.31 14.78
C TYR A 273 -16.40 -1.81 15.33
N PRO A 274 -16.16 -0.49 15.39
CA PRO A 274 -14.83 0.04 15.69
C PRO A 274 -14.49 -0.12 17.17
N ILE A 275 -13.28 -0.66 17.44
CA ILE A 275 -12.68 -0.60 18.78
C ILE A 275 -12.29 0.85 19.12
N ASN A 276 -11.62 1.53 18.17
CA ASN A 276 -11.34 2.96 18.29
C ASN A 276 -12.55 3.76 17.76
N PRO A 277 -13.24 4.58 18.59
CA PRO A 277 -14.39 5.37 18.14
C PRO A 277 -14.12 6.33 16.98
N LEU A 278 -12.87 6.75 16.77
CA LEU A 278 -12.47 7.59 15.64
C LEU A 278 -12.55 6.88 14.28
N ASN A 279 -12.66 5.56 14.28
CA ASN A 279 -12.82 4.75 13.07
C ASN A 279 -14.29 4.51 12.70
N ARG A 280 -15.24 5.19 13.34
CA ARG A 280 -16.64 5.15 12.91
C ARG A 280 -16.83 5.80 11.55
N PRO A 281 -17.84 5.36 10.78
CA PRO A 281 -18.24 6.08 9.57
C PRO A 281 -18.61 7.52 9.91
N ALA A 282 -18.10 8.48 9.14
CA ALA A 282 -18.28 9.91 9.37
C ALA A 282 -19.47 10.49 8.60
N ASN A 283 -20.02 9.77 7.63
CA ASN A 283 -21.11 10.20 6.76
C ASN A 283 -21.83 9.00 6.14
N GLU A 284 -22.91 9.28 5.42
CA GLU A 284 -23.76 8.26 4.77
C GLU A 284 -23.00 7.42 3.73
N PHE A 285 -22.10 8.03 2.97
CA PHE A 285 -21.26 7.28 2.02
C PHE A 285 -20.42 6.21 2.71
N GLU A 286 -19.77 6.55 3.82
CA GLU A 286 -18.95 5.62 4.59
C GLU A 286 -19.80 4.53 5.24
N GLN A 287 -20.99 4.87 5.75
CA GLN A 287 -21.92 3.89 6.30
C GLN A 287 -22.37 2.89 5.24
N ASN A 288 -22.95 3.40 4.13
CA ASN A 288 -23.45 2.56 3.05
C ASN A 288 -22.34 1.72 2.39
N GLY A 289 -21.14 2.29 2.29
CA GLY A 289 -19.98 1.61 1.74
C GLY A 289 -19.52 0.46 2.61
N LEU A 290 -19.49 0.62 3.94
CA LEU A 290 -19.14 -0.46 4.87
C LEU A 290 -20.18 -1.58 4.82
N GLU A 291 -21.47 -1.26 4.81
CA GLU A 291 -22.55 -2.24 4.66
C GLU A 291 -22.44 -2.99 3.33
N SER A 292 -22.09 -2.28 2.26
CA SER A 292 -21.90 -2.88 0.93
C SER A 292 -20.73 -3.85 0.87
N VAL A 293 -19.56 -3.48 1.43
CA VAL A 293 -18.37 -4.37 1.41
C VAL A 293 -18.46 -5.52 2.40
N GLU A 294 -19.25 -5.39 3.47
CA GLU A 294 -19.54 -6.52 4.38
C GLU A 294 -20.36 -7.61 3.65
N VAL A 295 -21.29 -7.22 2.79
CA VAL A 295 -22.13 -8.16 2.01
C VAL A 295 -21.43 -8.62 0.74
N HIS A 296 -20.64 -7.77 0.12
CA HIS A 296 -19.97 -8.02 -1.16
C HIS A 296 -18.46 -7.74 -1.10
N PRO A 297 -17.66 -8.55 -0.38
CA PRO A 297 -16.25 -8.25 -0.09
C PRO A 297 -15.31 -8.30 -1.31
N ILE A 298 -15.82 -8.67 -2.49
CA ILE A 298 -15.02 -8.75 -3.72
C ILE A 298 -14.96 -7.40 -4.46
N ARG A 299 -15.89 -6.49 -4.18
CA ARG A 299 -16.01 -5.23 -4.92
C ARG A 299 -15.89 -4.02 -3.98
N PRO A 300 -15.02 -3.05 -4.30
CA PRO A 300 -15.00 -1.80 -3.56
C PRO A 300 -16.30 -1.01 -3.79
N TYR A 301 -16.71 -0.24 -2.79
CA TYR A 301 -17.77 0.73 -2.92
C TYR A 301 -17.17 2.10 -3.19
N SER A 302 -17.47 2.73 -4.33
CA SER A 302 -16.82 3.96 -4.74
C SER A 302 -17.79 5.02 -5.26
N GLN A 303 -17.40 6.29 -5.10
CA GLN A 303 -18.11 7.43 -5.68
C GLN A 303 -17.20 8.65 -5.84
N ILE A 304 -17.66 9.62 -6.62
CA ILE A 304 -17.08 10.96 -6.69
C ILE A 304 -17.88 11.87 -5.76
N THR A 305 -17.20 12.46 -4.77
CA THR A 305 -17.78 13.41 -3.81
C THR A 305 -17.29 14.83 -4.08
N LYS A 306 -18.08 15.82 -3.68
CA LYS A 306 -17.69 17.23 -3.69
C LYS A 306 -17.54 17.75 -2.27
N VAL A 307 -16.40 18.38 -1.98
CA VAL A 307 -16.14 19.09 -0.74
C VAL A 307 -15.79 20.54 -1.10
N GLY A 308 -16.75 21.44 -0.94
CA GLY A 308 -16.68 22.78 -1.50
C GLY A 308 -16.59 22.74 -3.04
N GLN A 309 -15.58 23.39 -3.62
CA GLN A 309 -15.34 23.37 -5.07
C GLN A 309 -14.43 22.23 -5.56
N LYS A 310 -13.97 21.36 -4.65
CA LYS A 310 -13.05 20.29 -4.97
C LYS A 310 -13.79 18.97 -5.12
N LYS A 311 -13.46 18.21 -6.17
CA LYS A 311 -13.95 16.85 -6.37
C LYS A 311 -12.93 15.85 -5.82
N TYR A 312 -13.43 14.78 -5.19
CA TYR A 312 -12.63 13.67 -4.67
C TYR A 312 -13.22 12.37 -5.19
N PHE A 313 -12.35 11.48 -5.63
CA PHE A 313 -12.71 10.09 -5.77
C PHE A 313 -12.48 9.40 -4.43
N GLN A 314 -13.46 8.62 -4.00
CA GLN A 314 -13.42 7.85 -2.76
C GLN A 314 -13.82 6.40 -3.05
N ALA A 315 -13.06 5.46 -2.48
CA ALA A 315 -13.34 4.03 -2.58
C ALA A 315 -13.12 3.36 -1.23
N ILE A 316 -14.06 2.54 -0.80
CA ILE A 316 -13.99 1.72 0.40
C ILE A 316 -13.74 0.29 -0.02
N TYR A 317 -12.64 -0.27 0.43
CA TYR A 317 -12.23 -1.66 0.23
C TYR A 317 -12.45 -2.46 1.51
N PRO A 318 -12.82 -3.73 1.44
CA PRO A 318 -12.99 -4.56 2.62
C PRO A 318 -11.67 -4.72 3.37
N ASP A 319 -11.69 -4.55 4.67
CA ASP A 319 -10.59 -4.86 5.58
C ASP A 319 -10.82 -6.24 6.19
N ILE A 320 -10.15 -7.26 5.66
CA ILE A 320 -10.40 -8.67 5.96
C ILE A 320 -9.49 -9.17 7.09
N ALA A 321 -10.00 -10.02 7.96
CA ALA A 321 -9.25 -10.71 9.00
C ALA A 321 -8.26 -11.72 8.38
N VAL A 322 -6.98 -11.35 8.25
CA VAL A 322 -5.94 -12.16 7.57
C VAL A 322 -5.18 -13.08 8.51
N THR A 323 -5.40 -13.00 9.84
CA THR A 323 -4.77 -13.86 10.86
C THR A 323 -5.72 -14.12 12.03
N HIS A 324 -5.49 -15.22 12.75
CA HIS A 324 -6.18 -15.47 14.03
C HIS A 324 -5.94 -14.37 15.06
N GLY A 325 -4.79 -13.69 15.01
CA GLY A 325 -4.50 -12.52 15.87
C GLY A 325 -5.51 -11.41 15.70
N CYS A 326 -5.96 -11.12 14.44
CA CYS A 326 -7.02 -10.14 14.18
C CYS A 326 -8.33 -10.55 14.90
N VAL A 327 -8.76 -11.78 14.66
CA VAL A 327 -10.00 -12.35 15.21
C VAL A 327 -9.98 -12.36 16.73
N ASN A 328 -8.91 -12.90 17.34
CA ASN A 328 -8.79 -13.03 18.79
C ASN A 328 -8.79 -11.66 19.49
N CYS A 329 -8.05 -10.68 18.93
CA CYS A 329 -8.01 -9.32 19.47
C CYS A 329 -9.40 -8.68 19.41
N HIS A 330 -10.06 -8.68 18.26
CA HIS A 330 -11.36 -8.03 18.09
C HIS A 330 -12.47 -8.73 18.90
N ASN A 331 -12.50 -10.06 18.93
CA ASN A 331 -13.49 -10.80 19.72
C ASN A 331 -13.25 -10.66 21.23
N GLY A 332 -12.00 -10.55 21.67
CA GLY A 332 -11.62 -10.42 23.08
C GLY A 332 -11.67 -9.00 23.63
N HIS A 333 -11.57 -7.97 22.78
CA HIS A 333 -11.41 -6.58 23.22
C HIS A 333 -12.68 -6.04 23.89
N PRO A 334 -12.59 -5.40 25.10
CA PRO A 334 -13.76 -4.91 25.83
C PRO A 334 -14.62 -3.92 25.02
N ALA A 335 -13.99 -3.05 24.24
CA ALA A 335 -14.69 -2.05 23.44
C ALA A 335 -15.25 -2.57 22.11
N SER A 336 -15.00 -3.82 21.73
CA SER A 336 -15.56 -4.38 20.50
C SER A 336 -17.05 -4.69 20.67
N SER A 337 -17.87 -4.19 19.76
CA SER A 337 -19.32 -4.42 19.74
C SER A 337 -19.72 -5.74 19.04
N LYS A 338 -18.82 -6.33 18.22
CA LYS A 338 -18.99 -7.64 17.56
C LYS A 338 -17.93 -8.61 18.09
N LYS A 339 -18.34 -9.79 18.55
CA LYS A 339 -17.50 -10.77 19.27
C LYS A 339 -17.40 -12.12 18.59
N ASN A 340 -17.89 -12.22 17.37
CA ASN A 340 -18.00 -13.46 16.61
C ASN A 340 -17.39 -13.35 15.21
N PHE A 341 -16.27 -12.61 15.09
CA PHE A 341 -15.49 -12.61 13.86
C PHE A 341 -14.79 -13.94 13.64
N GLU A 342 -14.67 -14.34 12.39
CA GLU A 342 -13.91 -15.49 11.92
C GLU A 342 -12.81 -15.04 10.97
N LEU A 343 -11.90 -15.96 10.58
CA LEU A 343 -10.95 -15.68 9.50
C LEU A 343 -11.72 -15.39 8.21
N ASP A 344 -11.16 -14.49 7.40
CA ASP A 344 -11.74 -14.00 6.16
C ASP A 344 -13.00 -13.12 6.31
N ASP A 345 -13.47 -12.88 7.53
CA ASP A 345 -14.53 -11.90 7.78
C ASP A 345 -14.06 -10.47 7.49
N VAL A 346 -15.01 -9.65 6.99
CA VAL A 346 -14.82 -8.20 6.87
C VAL A 346 -14.97 -7.57 8.25
N MET A 347 -13.86 -6.98 8.74
CA MET A 347 -13.80 -6.31 10.04
C MET A 347 -14.02 -4.81 9.96
N GLY A 348 -13.97 -4.27 8.76
CA GLY A 348 -14.10 -2.86 8.45
C GLY A 348 -13.79 -2.56 7.00
N GLY A 349 -13.37 -1.34 6.73
CA GLY A 349 -12.98 -0.90 5.40
C GLY A 349 -11.74 -0.01 5.40
N ILE A 350 -10.98 -0.08 4.31
CA ILE A 350 -9.92 0.86 3.98
C ILE A 350 -10.52 1.87 3.00
N LEU A 351 -10.77 3.08 3.47
CA LEU A 351 -11.21 4.20 2.65
C LEU A 351 -9.99 4.85 1.99
N VAL A 352 -9.89 4.76 0.68
CA VAL A 352 -8.91 5.49 -0.14
C VAL A 352 -9.60 6.72 -0.73
N SER A 353 -8.98 7.89 -0.59
CA SER A 353 -9.53 9.17 -1.09
C SER A 353 -8.42 9.98 -1.75
N PHE A 354 -8.68 10.52 -2.95
CA PHE A 354 -7.78 11.47 -3.58
C PHE A 354 -8.52 12.50 -4.42
N ARG A 355 -7.88 13.66 -4.55
CA ARG A 355 -8.44 14.76 -5.33
C ARG A 355 -8.38 14.44 -6.82
N ILE A 356 -9.50 14.69 -7.51
CA ILE A 356 -9.62 14.68 -8.97
C ILE A 356 -9.87 16.10 -9.50
N LYS A 357 -9.61 16.30 -10.78
CA LYS A 357 -9.86 17.61 -11.43
C LYS A 357 -11.31 17.76 -11.85
#